data_c42ccf0031f88e101671af6341f09890
#
_entry.id   c42ccf0031f88e101671af6341f09890
#
_cell.length_a   1.000
_cell.length_b   1.000
_cell.length_c   1.000
_cell.angle_alpha   90.00
_cell.angle_beta   90.00
_cell.angle_gamma   90.00
#
_symmetry.space_group_name_H-M   'P 1'
#
loop_
_entity.id
_entity.type
_entity.pdbx_description
1 polymer ?
#
loop_
_entity_poly.entity_id
_entity_poly.type
_entity_poly.pdbx_seq_one_letter_code
_entity_poly.pdbx_strand_id
1 'polypeptide(L)'
;MGVQQGTMLRDVIKSNIQRIVDNQGDMGKTDEYLAYRMMRPMMHDMLRKHIPERFREEMRGLAEASGVSYEDIEAGNLFPAAFHCSGIAVRGAATRDQSLYHVRILDY
;
A
#
# COMPACT_ATOMS: atom_id res chain seq x y z
N MET A 1 -5.96 13.97 11.24
CA MET A 1 -4.69 13.86 10.48
C MET A 1 -4.96 13.83 8.97
N GLY A 2 -5.86 13.00 8.45
CA GLY A 2 -6.11 12.87 7.01
C GLY A 2 -6.43 14.17 6.27
N VAL A 3 -7.30 15.03 6.81
CA VAL A 3 -7.64 16.34 6.19
C VAL A 3 -6.41 17.25 6.09
N GLN A 4 -5.58 17.32 7.14
CA GLN A 4 -4.37 18.14 7.11
C GLN A 4 -3.38 17.64 6.05
N GLN A 5 -3.14 16.34 6.01
CA GLN A 5 -2.25 15.73 5.01
C GLN A 5 -2.81 15.91 3.59
N GLY A 6 -4.11 15.67 3.41
CA GLY A 6 -4.78 15.85 2.12
C GLY A 6 -4.70 17.27 1.59
N THR A 7 -4.78 18.27 2.47
CA THR A 7 -4.64 19.68 2.10
C THR A 7 -3.19 20.04 1.76
N MET A 8 -2.25 19.64 2.61
CA MET A 8 -0.83 20.00 2.44
C MET A 8 -0.16 19.27 1.28
N LEU A 9 -0.55 18.03 1.01
CA LEU A 9 0.09 17.14 0.05
C LEU A 9 -0.80 16.85 -1.16
N ARG A 10 -1.82 17.68 -1.42
CA ARG A 10 -2.83 17.46 -2.47
C ARG A 10 -2.24 17.04 -3.81
N ASP A 11 -1.29 17.81 -4.32
CA ASP A 11 -0.71 17.56 -5.64
C ASP A 11 0.17 16.31 -5.65
N VAL A 12 0.87 16.06 -4.55
CA VAL A 12 1.68 14.84 -4.38
C VAL A 12 0.80 13.60 -4.35
N ILE A 13 -0.31 13.65 -3.59
CA ILE A 13 -1.27 12.55 -3.50
C ILE A 13 -1.88 12.27 -4.86
N LYS A 14 -2.37 13.31 -5.56
CA LYS A 14 -2.91 13.17 -6.92
C LYS A 14 -1.91 12.57 -7.88
N SER A 15 -0.70 13.08 -7.91
CA SER A 15 0.37 12.58 -8.78
C SER A 15 0.73 11.13 -8.48
N ASN A 16 0.81 10.74 -7.21
CA ASN A 16 1.14 9.37 -6.82
C ASN A 16 0.02 8.38 -7.18
N ILE A 17 -1.22 8.73 -6.90
CA ILE A 17 -2.36 7.90 -7.28
C ILE A 17 -2.45 7.77 -8.80
N GLN A 18 -2.28 8.87 -9.55
CA GLN A 18 -2.27 8.83 -11.01
C GLN A 18 -1.18 7.90 -11.55
N ARG A 19 0.03 7.97 -10.99
CA ARG A 19 1.13 7.06 -11.38
C ARG A 19 0.81 5.59 -11.11
N ILE A 20 0.15 5.28 -9.99
CA ILE A 20 -0.28 3.91 -9.70
C ILE A 20 -1.29 3.45 -10.75
N VAL A 21 -2.25 4.31 -11.12
CA VAL A 21 -3.26 4.01 -12.13
C VAL A 21 -2.63 3.86 -13.51
N ASP A 22 -1.71 4.76 -13.89
CA ASP A 22 -1.03 4.75 -15.18
C ASP A 22 -0.10 3.53 -15.33
N ASN A 23 0.67 3.21 -14.27
CA ASN A 23 1.53 2.02 -14.27
C ASN A 23 0.72 0.72 -14.35
N GLN A 24 -0.48 0.70 -13.77
CA GLN A 24 -1.40 -0.42 -13.98
C GLN A 24 -1.82 -0.55 -15.46
N GLY A 25 -1.87 0.55 -16.20
CA GLY A 25 -2.11 0.57 -17.65
C GLY A 25 -0.94 0.02 -18.46
N ASP A 26 0.28 0.30 -18.06
CA ASP A 26 1.51 -0.16 -18.73
C ASP A 26 1.83 -1.63 -18.45
N MET A 27 1.56 -2.10 -17.24
CA MET A 27 1.62 -3.53 -16.88
C MET A 27 0.52 -4.36 -17.59
N GLY A 28 -0.48 -3.70 -18.19
CA GLY A 28 -1.66 -4.31 -18.80
C GLY A 28 -1.42 -5.19 -20.03
N LYS A 29 -0.16 -5.46 -20.38
CA LYS A 29 0.24 -6.34 -21.47
C LYS A 29 0.79 -7.69 -21.02
N THR A 30 0.85 -7.95 -19.71
CA THR A 30 1.33 -9.23 -19.16
C THR A 30 0.19 -10.02 -18.54
N ASP A 31 0.24 -11.36 -18.66
CA ASP A 31 -0.73 -12.26 -18.04
C ASP A 31 -0.81 -12.07 -16.51
N GLU A 32 0.29 -11.67 -15.90
CA GLU A 32 0.38 -11.35 -14.47
C GLU A 32 -0.48 -10.14 -14.07
N TYR A 33 -0.55 -9.12 -14.92
CA TYR A 33 -1.41 -7.96 -14.70
C TYR A 33 -2.89 -8.32 -14.79
N LEU A 34 -3.26 -9.16 -15.75
CA LEU A 34 -4.64 -9.62 -15.90
C LEU A 34 -5.07 -10.40 -14.66
N ALA A 35 -4.20 -11.29 -14.17
CA ALA A 35 -4.42 -12.04 -12.92
C ALA A 35 -4.57 -11.10 -11.72
N TYR A 36 -3.69 -10.10 -11.56
CA TYR A 36 -3.79 -9.09 -10.51
C TYR A 36 -5.09 -8.30 -10.59
N ARG A 37 -5.49 -7.85 -11.78
CA ARG A 37 -6.71 -7.08 -12.01
C ARG A 37 -7.97 -7.88 -11.67
N MET A 38 -7.96 -9.18 -11.94
CA MET A 38 -9.07 -10.09 -11.58
C MET A 38 -9.10 -10.39 -10.07
N MET A 39 -7.93 -10.49 -9.43
CA MET A 39 -7.83 -10.76 -8.00
C MET A 39 -8.05 -9.50 -7.13
N ARG A 40 -7.79 -8.31 -7.67
CA ARG A 40 -7.88 -7.03 -6.94
C ARG A 40 -9.21 -6.83 -6.21
N PRO A 41 -10.38 -7.00 -6.82
CA PRO A 41 -11.67 -6.80 -6.13
C PRO A 41 -11.84 -7.77 -4.96
N MET A 42 -11.46 -9.03 -5.14
CA MET A 42 -11.57 -10.06 -4.11
C MET A 42 -10.61 -9.78 -2.94
N MET A 43 -9.36 -9.40 -3.21
CA MET A 43 -8.39 -9.02 -2.19
C MET A 43 -8.84 -7.76 -1.44
N HIS A 44 -9.35 -6.76 -2.16
CA HIS A 44 -9.87 -5.55 -1.58
C HIS A 44 -11.02 -5.84 -0.61
N ASP A 45 -12.00 -6.65 -1.02
CA ASP A 45 -13.14 -7.02 -0.18
C ASP A 45 -12.72 -7.87 1.04
N MET A 46 -11.69 -8.70 0.90
CA MET A 46 -11.13 -9.45 2.02
C MET A 46 -10.41 -8.57 3.03
N LEU A 47 -9.62 -7.60 2.56
CA LEU A 47 -8.77 -6.77 3.42
C LEU A 47 -9.51 -5.61 4.05
N ARG A 48 -10.44 -4.96 3.33
CA ARG A 48 -11.14 -3.76 3.80
C ARG A 48 -11.92 -3.97 5.10
N LYS A 49 -12.44 -5.16 5.33
CA LYS A 49 -13.16 -5.50 6.57
C LYS A 49 -12.26 -5.51 7.82
N HIS A 50 -10.96 -5.63 7.63
CA HIS A 50 -9.97 -5.64 8.71
C HIS A 50 -9.34 -4.27 8.96
N ILE A 51 -9.67 -3.26 8.17
CA ILE A 51 -9.18 -1.90 8.37
C ILE A 51 -9.89 -1.30 9.60
N PRO A 52 -9.15 -0.93 10.67
CA PRO A 52 -9.73 -0.26 11.84
C PRO A 52 -10.38 1.07 11.44
N GLU A 53 -11.52 1.41 12.08
CA GLU A 53 -12.31 2.61 11.72
C GLU A 53 -11.49 3.90 11.74
N ARG A 54 -10.57 4.06 12.69
CA ARG A 54 -9.67 5.22 12.75
C ARG A 54 -8.89 5.48 11.47
N PHE A 55 -8.46 4.42 10.77
CA PHE A 55 -7.76 4.55 9.49
C PHE A 55 -8.71 4.84 8.34
N ARG A 56 -9.95 4.32 8.40
CA ARG A 56 -10.98 4.67 7.42
C ARG A 56 -11.35 6.15 7.50
N GLU A 57 -11.49 6.68 8.72
CA GLU A 57 -11.74 8.12 8.94
C GLU A 57 -10.57 8.97 8.41
N GLU A 58 -9.34 8.53 8.63
CA GLU A 58 -8.15 9.22 8.12
C GLU A 58 -8.14 9.22 6.58
N MET A 59 -8.42 8.08 5.94
CA MET A 59 -8.50 7.96 4.49
C MET A 59 -9.66 8.79 3.91
N ARG A 60 -10.82 8.87 4.59
CA ARG A 60 -11.93 9.78 4.17
C ARG A 60 -11.48 11.23 4.18
N GLY A 61 -10.84 11.67 5.27
CA GLY A 61 -10.31 13.03 5.35
C GLY A 61 -9.24 13.32 4.31
N LEU A 62 -8.41 12.33 3.98
CA LEU A 62 -7.41 12.43 2.94
C LEU A 62 -8.06 12.57 1.55
N ALA A 63 -9.06 11.75 1.25
CA ALA A 63 -9.82 11.78 0.00
C ALA A 63 -10.53 13.13 -0.19
N GLU A 64 -11.28 13.59 0.82
CA GLU A 64 -11.99 14.86 0.80
C GLU A 64 -11.05 16.04 0.54
N ALA A 65 -9.96 16.14 1.28
CA ALA A 65 -9.05 17.27 1.20
C ALA A 65 -8.17 17.24 -0.06
N SER A 66 -7.80 16.07 -0.57
CA SER A 66 -7.03 15.93 -1.80
C SER A 66 -7.88 16.01 -3.07
N GLY A 67 -9.17 15.67 -2.99
CA GLY A 67 -10.07 15.54 -4.12
C GLY A 67 -9.81 14.27 -4.95
N VAL A 68 -9.17 13.27 -4.35
CA VAL A 68 -9.02 11.91 -4.90
C VAL A 68 -10.17 11.04 -4.37
N SER A 69 -10.64 10.05 -5.14
CA SER A 69 -11.71 9.18 -4.67
C SER A 69 -11.28 8.38 -3.43
N TYR A 70 -12.24 8.09 -2.54
CA TYR A 70 -11.96 7.25 -1.37
C TYR A 70 -11.46 5.86 -1.78
N GLU A 71 -12.03 5.30 -2.83
CA GLU A 71 -11.67 4.00 -3.38
C GLU A 71 -10.22 3.94 -3.84
N ASP A 72 -9.73 5.01 -4.48
CA ASP A 72 -8.34 5.09 -4.93
C ASP A 72 -7.38 5.27 -3.75
N ILE A 73 -7.75 6.07 -2.76
CA ILE A 73 -6.98 6.21 -1.51
C ILE A 73 -6.92 4.87 -0.77
N GLU A 74 -8.05 4.17 -0.63
CA GLU A 74 -8.12 2.87 0.02
C GLU A 74 -7.29 1.82 -0.75
N ALA A 75 -7.43 1.76 -2.07
CA ALA A 75 -6.66 0.87 -2.93
C ALA A 75 -5.15 1.13 -2.82
N GLY A 76 -4.71 2.38 -2.82
CA GLY A 76 -3.31 2.76 -2.65
C GLY A 76 -2.75 2.34 -1.29
N ASN A 77 -3.56 2.39 -0.23
CA ASN A 77 -3.16 1.93 1.11
C ASN A 77 -3.14 0.40 1.24
N LEU A 78 -4.00 -0.31 0.50
CA LEU A 78 -4.04 -1.77 0.51
C LEU A 78 -3.02 -2.40 -0.47
N PHE A 79 -2.53 -1.64 -1.44
CA PHE A 79 -1.59 -2.13 -2.45
C PHE A 79 -0.36 -2.84 -1.86
N PRO A 80 0.31 -2.31 -0.80
CA PRO A 80 1.45 -2.99 -0.20
C PRO A 80 1.13 -4.36 0.41
N ALA A 81 -0.13 -4.63 0.77
CA ALA A 81 -0.56 -5.91 1.32
C ALA A 81 -0.62 -7.03 0.26
N ALA A 82 -0.59 -6.67 -1.03
CA ALA A 82 -0.49 -7.62 -2.13
C ALA A 82 0.94 -8.19 -2.30
N PHE A 83 1.93 -7.51 -1.72
CA PHE A 83 3.33 -7.90 -1.79
C PHE A 83 3.82 -8.32 -0.41
N HIS A 84 4.23 -9.57 -0.30
CA HIS A 84 4.74 -10.11 0.96
C HIS A 84 6.23 -9.82 1.08
N CYS A 85 6.60 -9.21 2.20
CA CYS A 85 8.00 -9.04 2.55
C CYS A 85 8.27 -9.77 3.86
N SER A 86 9.37 -10.52 3.92
CA SER A 86 9.84 -11.15 5.14
C SER A 86 11.01 -10.38 5.73
N GLY A 87 11.04 -10.26 7.05
CA GLY A 87 12.16 -9.64 7.75
C GLY A 87 12.59 -10.51 8.93
N ILE A 88 13.90 -10.71 9.06
CA ILE A 88 14.51 -11.44 10.18
C ILE A 88 15.55 -10.54 10.82
N ALA A 89 15.48 -10.38 12.14
CA ALA A 89 16.52 -9.73 12.92
C ALA A 89 17.02 -10.70 13.97
N VAL A 90 18.34 -10.93 14.01
CA VAL A 90 19.00 -11.81 14.98
C VAL A 90 20.17 -11.08 15.62
N ARG A 91 20.40 -11.33 16.92
CA ARG A 91 21.51 -10.71 17.67
C ARG A 91 21.95 -11.58 18.86
N GLY A 92 23.03 -11.17 19.49
CA GLY A 92 23.54 -11.77 20.73
C GLY A 92 23.87 -13.26 20.55
N ALA A 93 23.40 -14.12 21.44
CA ALA A 93 23.68 -15.56 21.41
C ALA A 93 23.23 -16.28 20.13
N ALA A 94 22.35 -15.66 19.33
CA ALA A 94 21.89 -16.18 18.04
C ALA A 94 22.87 -15.88 16.88
N THR A 95 23.93 -15.09 17.13
CA THR A 95 24.96 -14.73 16.15
C THR A 95 26.35 -15.08 16.66
N ARG A 96 27.25 -15.49 15.78
CA ARG A 96 28.58 -15.94 16.13
C ARG A 96 29.43 -14.84 16.80
N ASP A 97 29.24 -13.60 16.38
CA ASP A 97 29.99 -12.41 16.78
C ASP A 97 29.16 -11.47 17.68
N GLN A 98 27.99 -11.92 18.14
CA GLN A 98 27.04 -11.17 18.94
C GLN A 98 26.49 -9.89 18.27
N SER A 99 26.82 -9.66 17.01
CA SER A 99 26.35 -8.52 16.23
C SER A 99 24.88 -8.65 15.88
N LEU A 100 24.24 -7.49 15.57
CA LEU A 100 22.89 -7.45 15.03
C LEU A 100 22.94 -7.67 13.50
N TYR A 101 22.27 -8.71 13.04
CA TYR A 101 21.99 -8.92 11.62
C TYR A 101 20.50 -8.69 11.36
N HIS A 102 20.21 -7.86 10.38
CA HIS A 102 18.85 -7.61 9.90
C HIS A 102 18.81 -7.89 8.40
N VAL A 103 18.01 -8.86 8.02
CA VAL A 103 17.80 -9.25 6.63
C VAL A 103 16.34 -8.97 6.26
N ARG A 104 16.13 -8.36 5.11
CA ARG A 104 14.80 -8.17 4.50
C ARG A 104 14.78 -8.87 3.15
N ILE A 105 13.79 -9.71 2.95
CA ILE A 105 13.49 -10.37 1.69
C ILE A 105 12.30 -9.64 1.09
N LEU A 106 12.47 -9.15 -0.13
CA LEU A 106 11.44 -8.49 -0.91
C LEU A 106 10.90 -9.51 -1.91
N ASP A 107 9.65 -9.93 -1.73
CA ASP A 107 8.94 -10.80 -2.65
C ASP A 107 7.99 -9.93 -3.48
N TYR A 108 8.40 -9.61 -4.71
CA TYR A 108 7.61 -8.88 -5.71
C TYR A 108 7.13 -9.83 -6.80
#